data_e9f101d25798837ceaef39bc8f4f3bbc
#
_entry.id   e9f101d25798837ceaef39bc8f4f3bbc
#
_cell.length_a   1.000
_cell.length_b   1.000
_cell.length_c   1.000
_cell.angle_alpha   90.00
_cell.angle_beta   90.00
_cell.angle_gamma   90.00
#
_symmetry.space_group_name_H-M   'P 1'
#
loop_
_entity.id
_entity.type
_entity.pdbx_description
1 polymer ?
#
loop_
_entity_poly.entity_id
_entity_poly.type
_entity_poly.pdbx_seq_one_letter_code
_entity_poly.pdbx_strand_id
1 'polypeptide(L)'
;FDTNFFSHINMIQNVLPNMRSNNKGLIINITSIAGYLGLPFWGTYCASKSSFNIIAESLNIELKKYNIDVVNIAPGDYKTEISSNRVDRPENASPYYDEYINVINSVNSKMEHGRDPNEIAELVSKIINKKNPKINYLVGGFLEKKITLKSLFPDKIFQKIIMKLYN
;
A
#
# COMPACT_ATOMS: atom_id res chain seq x y z
N PHE A 1 11.35 4.02 -6.21
CA PHE A 1 10.40 3.66 -7.28
C PHE A 1 10.80 2.36 -7.99
N ASP A 2 12.07 2.09 -8.23
CA ASP A 2 12.50 0.90 -8.98
C ASP A 2 11.94 -0.39 -8.38
N THR A 3 12.18 -0.61 -7.09
CA THR A 3 11.69 -1.79 -6.38
C THR A 3 10.16 -1.77 -6.16
N ASN A 4 9.61 -0.63 -5.72
CA ASN A 4 8.21 -0.58 -5.28
C ASN A 4 7.20 -0.40 -6.41
N PHE A 5 7.64 0.03 -7.60
CA PHE A 5 6.76 0.36 -8.71
C PHE A 5 7.20 -0.30 -10.02
N PHE A 6 8.36 0.05 -10.57
CA PHE A 6 8.77 -0.43 -11.89
C PHE A 6 8.96 -1.94 -11.95
N SER A 7 9.50 -2.57 -10.91
CA SER A 7 9.62 -4.03 -10.85
C SER A 7 8.28 -4.74 -10.93
N HIS A 8 7.25 -4.20 -10.26
CA HIS A 8 5.90 -4.76 -10.31
C HIS A 8 5.26 -4.57 -11.69
N ILE A 9 5.42 -3.39 -12.31
CA ILE A 9 4.95 -3.16 -13.68
C ILE A 9 5.60 -4.12 -14.66
N ASN A 10 6.90 -4.34 -14.54
CA ASN A 10 7.62 -5.31 -15.37
C ASN A 10 7.06 -6.73 -15.19
N MET A 11 6.77 -7.15 -13.94
CA MET A 11 6.15 -8.45 -13.69
C MET A 11 4.77 -8.55 -14.33
N ILE A 12 3.93 -7.52 -14.18
CA ILE A 12 2.60 -7.47 -14.79
C ILE A 12 2.72 -7.61 -16.31
N GLN A 13 3.59 -6.84 -16.95
CA GLN A 13 3.80 -6.90 -18.41
C GLN A 13 4.24 -8.29 -18.89
N ASN A 14 5.05 -9.00 -18.12
CA ASN A 14 5.53 -10.33 -18.48
C ASN A 14 4.47 -11.43 -18.34
N VAL A 15 3.52 -11.31 -17.40
CA VAL A 15 2.47 -12.34 -17.21
C VAL A 15 1.23 -12.11 -18.08
N LEU A 16 0.96 -10.85 -18.45
CA LEU A 16 -0.25 -10.48 -19.20
C LEU A 16 -0.42 -11.19 -20.55
N PRO A 17 0.60 -11.42 -21.41
CA PRO A 17 0.42 -12.13 -22.66
C PRO A 17 -0.18 -13.53 -22.46
N ASN A 18 0.30 -14.27 -21.46
CA ASN A 18 -0.21 -15.60 -21.15
C ASN A 18 -1.65 -15.54 -20.59
N MET A 19 -1.92 -14.62 -19.67
CA MET A 19 -3.28 -14.44 -19.12
C MET A 19 -4.28 -14.05 -20.21
N ARG A 20 -3.88 -13.18 -21.15
CA ARG A 20 -4.73 -12.78 -22.28
C ARG A 20 -5.02 -13.94 -23.23
N SER A 21 -4.02 -14.75 -23.58
CA SER A 21 -4.21 -15.92 -24.46
C SER A 21 -5.14 -16.98 -23.86
N ASN A 22 -5.10 -17.11 -22.52
CA ASN A 22 -5.97 -18.03 -21.77
C ASN A 22 -7.33 -17.41 -21.40
N ASN A 23 -7.55 -16.14 -21.75
CA ASN A 23 -8.77 -15.39 -21.42
C ASN A 23 -9.16 -15.50 -19.92
N LYS A 24 -8.18 -15.52 -19.05
CA LYS A 24 -8.33 -15.66 -17.59
C LYS A 24 -7.07 -15.20 -16.86
N GLY A 25 -7.24 -14.45 -15.79
CA GLY A 25 -6.12 -14.06 -14.94
C GLY A 25 -6.56 -13.32 -13.67
N LEU A 26 -5.67 -13.33 -12.70
CA LEU A 26 -5.82 -12.54 -11.47
C LEU A 26 -4.44 -12.02 -11.07
N ILE A 27 -4.33 -10.71 -10.95
CA ILE A 27 -3.14 -10.01 -10.45
C ILE A 27 -3.47 -9.43 -9.08
N ILE A 28 -2.70 -9.78 -8.06
CA ILE A 28 -2.86 -9.25 -6.71
C ILE A 28 -1.61 -8.46 -6.34
N ASN A 29 -1.75 -7.14 -6.19
CA ASN A 29 -0.69 -6.25 -5.74
C ASN A 29 -0.78 -6.06 -4.22
N ILE A 30 0.32 -6.30 -3.51
CA ILE A 30 0.42 -5.94 -2.10
C ILE A 30 0.95 -4.50 -2.03
N THR A 31 0.06 -3.58 -1.69
CA THR A 31 0.35 -2.15 -1.62
C THR A 31 0.56 -1.69 -0.18
N SER A 32 -0.07 -0.63 0.26
CA SER A 32 -0.09 -0.16 1.65
C SER A 32 -1.22 0.84 1.85
N ILE A 33 -1.72 0.98 3.07
CA ILE A 33 -2.58 2.12 3.43
C ILE A 33 -1.86 3.46 3.21
N ALA A 34 -0.53 3.49 3.28
CA ALA A 34 0.28 4.65 2.93
C ALA A 34 0.09 5.11 1.46
N GLY A 35 -0.47 4.27 0.58
CA GLY A 35 -0.89 4.65 -0.77
C GLY A 35 -2.15 5.53 -0.81
N TYR A 36 -2.81 5.76 0.30
CA TYR A 36 -4.03 6.58 0.40
C TYR A 36 -3.82 7.91 1.15
N LEU A 37 -2.62 8.12 1.73
CA LEU A 37 -2.31 9.31 2.53
C LEU A 37 -0.83 9.65 2.45
N GLY A 38 -0.50 10.93 2.66
CA GLY A 38 0.89 11.36 2.84
C GLY A 38 1.31 11.22 4.30
N LEU A 39 2.47 10.61 4.53
CA LEU A 39 3.10 10.52 5.83
C LEU A 39 4.35 11.42 5.89
N PRO A 40 4.63 12.08 7.03
CA PRO A 40 5.86 12.85 7.20
C PRO A 40 7.08 11.99 6.86
N PHE A 41 8.05 12.55 6.12
CA PHE A 41 9.30 11.91 5.67
C PHE A 41 9.14 10.67 4.76
N TRP A 42 7.91 10.23 4.46
CA TRP A 42 7.63 9.04 3.64
C TRP A 42 6.96 9.37 2.30
N GLY A 43 7.00 10.62 1.86
CA GLY A 43 6.30 11.08 0.67
C GLY A 43 6.57 10.24 -0.58
N THR A 44 7.85 9.92 -0.86
CA THR A 44 8.23 9.08 -2.02
C THR A 44 7.70 7.65 -1.90
N TYR A 45 7.73 7.05 -0.70
CA TYR A 45 7.14 5.74 -0.45
C TYR A 45 5.62 5.78 -0.66
N CYS A 46 4.94 6.75 -0.05
CA CYS A 46 3.49 6.94 -0.21
C CYS A 46 3.10 7.09 -1.69
N ALA A 47 3.84 7.90 -2.44
CA ALA A 47 3.61 8.08 -3.87
C ALA A 47 3.79 6.78 -4.65
N SER A 48 4.85 6.00 -4.36
CA SER A 48 5.10 4.71 -5.01
C SER A 48 3.99 3.70 -4.76
N LYS A 49 3.41 3.68 -3.55
CA LYS A 49 2.28 2.80 -3.21
C LYS A 49 0.94 3.33 -3.73
N SER A 50 0.78 4.66 -3.81
CA SER A 50 -0.42 5.30 -4.37
C SER A 50 -0.58 5.04 -5.86
N SER A 51 0.51 4.96 -6.62
CA SER A 51 0.47 4.71 -8.06
C SER A 51 -0.31 3.44 -8.43
N PHE A 52 -0.27 2.41 -7.59
CA PHE A 52 -1.01 1.17 -7.84
C PHE A 52 -2.52 1.31 -7.73
N ASN A 53 -3.04 2.32 -7.04
CA ASN A 53 -4.49 2.55 -7.01
C ASN A 53 -4.99 2.89 -8.42
N ILE A 54 -4.29 3.80 -9.10
CA ILE A 54 -4.64 4.21 -10.47
C ILE A 54 -4.32 3.12 -11.51
N ILE A 55 -3.16 2.45 -11.37
CA ILE A 55 -2.77 1.36 -12.28
C ILE A 55 -3.80 0.22 -12.23
N ALA A 56 -4.26 -0.18 -11.03
CA ALA A 56 -5.24 -1.24 -10.93
C ALA A 56 -6.59 -0.84 -11.56
N GLU A 57 -7.02 0.41 -11.39
CA GLU A 57 -8.24 0.92 -12.03
C GLU A 57 -8.12 0.87 -13.56
N SER A 58 -7.03 1.41 -14.12
CA SER A 58 -6.75 1.40 -15.56
C SER A 58 -6.72 -0.01 -16.12
N LEU A 59 -5.93 -0.90 -15.50
CA LEU A 59 -5.80 -2.28 -15.96
C LEU A 59 -7.12 -3.06 -15.87
N ASN A 60 -7.95 -2.83 -14.86
CA ASN A 60 -9.27 -3.47 -14.80
C ASN A 60 -10.19 -3.06 -15.96
N ILE A 61 -10.10 -1.81 -16.42
CA ILE A 61 -10.83 -1.34 -17.59
C ILE A 61 -10.27 -2.00 -18.86
N GLU A 62 -8.96 -1.96 -19.06
CA GLU A 62 -8.27 -2.47 -20.25
C GLU A 62 -8.43 -3.99 -20.42
N LEU A 63 -8.40 -4.73 -19.31
CA LEU A 63 -8.32 -6.18 -19.28
C LEU A 63 -9.69 -6.86 -19.10
N LYS A 64 -10.74 -6.07 -18.92
CA LYS A 64 -12.11 -6.58 -18.70
C LYS A 64 -12.55 -7.60 -19.74
N LYS A 65 -12.25 -7.32 -21.02
CA LYS A 65 -12.62 -8.21 -22.15
C LYS A 65 -11.85 -9.54 -22.17
N TYR A 66 -10.79 -9.67 -21.37
CA TYR A 66 -9.98 -10.90 -21.26
C TYR A 66 -10.24 -11.65 -19.95
N ASN A 67 -11.26 -11.29 -19.19
CA ASN A 67 -11.56 -11.89 -17.89
C ASN A 67 -10.36 -11.91 -16.93
N ILE A 68 -9.57 -10.83 -16.92
CA ILE A 68 -8.43 -10.64 -16.03
C ILE A 68 -8.79 -9.56 -15.00
N ASP A 69 -8.73 -9.92 -13.73
CA ASP A 69 -8.94 -8.99 -12.61
C ASP A 69 -7.61 -8.50 -12.04
N VAL A 70 -7.55 -7.23 -11.63
CA VAL A 70 -6.41 -6.63 -10.94
C VAL A 70 -6.87 -6.11 -9.59
N VAL A 71 -6.25 -6.58 -8.53
CA VAL A 71 -6.64 -6.33 -7.14
C VAL A 71 -5.47 -5.72 -6.37
N ASN A 72 -5.74 -4.72 -5.57
CA ASN A 72 -4.81 -4.17 -4.59
C ASN A 72 -5.24 -4.60 -3.19
N ILE A 73 -4.31 -5.16 -2.43
CA ILE A 73 -4.43 -5.32 -0.98
C ILE A 73 -3.55 -4.25 -0.33
N ALA A 74 -4.15 -3.41 0.48
CA ALA A 74 -3.48 -2.31 1.18
C ALA A 74 -3.42 -2.60 2.69
N PRO A 75 -2.35 -3.26 3.16
CA PRO A 75 -2.14 -3.50 4.58
C PRO A 75 -1.89 -2.20 5.36
N GLY A 76 -2.37 -2.17 6.61
CA GLY A 76 -1.95 -1.22 7.63
C GLY A 76 -0.66 -1.66 8.33
N ASP A 77 -0.64 -1.57 9.66
CA ASP A 77 0.51 -1.96 10.47
C ASP A 77 0.51 -3.48 10.72
N TYR A 78 1.47 -4.17 10.14
CA TYR A 78 1.71 -5.60 10.28
C TYR A 78 3.14 -5.86 10.76
N LYS A 79 3.34 -6.92 11.54
CA LYS A 79 4.68 -7.34 12.01
C LYS A 79 5.51 -7.82 10.81
N THR A 80 6.48 -7.01 10.41
CA THR A 80 7.38 -7.30 9.29
C THR A 80 8.77 -6.72 9.56
N GLU A 81 9.77 -7.20 8.84
CA GLU A 81 11.16 -6.74 8.93
C GLU A 81 11.45 -5.46 8.11
N ILE A 82 10.42 -4.77 7.62
CA ILE A 82 10.60 -3.58 6.77
C ILE A 82 11.36 -2.45 7.48
N SER A 83 11.23 -2.33 8.79
CA SER A 83 11.94 -1.32 9.59
C SER A 83 13.44 -1.59 9.70
N SER A 84 13.85 -2.86 9.77
CA SER A 84 15.27 -3.26 9.84
C SER A 84 16.00 -3.11 8.51
N ASN A 85 15.27 -3.16 7.39
CA ASN A 85 15.81 -3.06 6.04
C ASN A 85 15.82 -1.62 5.49
N ARG A 86 15.57 -0.61 6.33
CA ARG A 86 15.60 0.79 5.91
C ARG A 86 17.05 1.26 5.75
N VAL A 87 17.40 1.72 4.55
CA VAL A 87 18.77 2.09 4.18
C VAL A 87 19.05 3.57 4.42
N ASP A 88 18.11 4.45 4.07
CA ASP A 88 18.34 5.89 4.11
C ASP A 88 17.91 6.50 5.45
N ARG A 89 18.86 7.20 6.09
CA ARG A 89 18.64 8.02 7.28
C ARG A 89 19.26 9.39 7.04
N PRO A 90 18.66 10.48 7.53
CA PRO A 90 19.33 11.78 7.49
C PRO A 90 20.60 11.73 8.34
N GLU A 91 21.59 12.52 7.96
CA GLU A 91 22.77 12.72 8.80
C GLU A 91 22.37 13.39 10.13
N ASN A 92 23.10 13.09 11.21
CA ASN A 92 22.82 13.67 12.53
C ASN A 92 22.87 15.21 12.55
N ALA A 93 23.61 15.82 11.61
CA ALA A 93 23.67 17.26 11.43
C ALA A 93 22.49 17.85 10.64
N SER A 94 21.58 17.03 10.14
CA SER A 94 20.38 17.51 9.43
C SER A 94 19.45 18.27 10.37
N PRO A 95 18.94 19.44 9.97
CA PRO A 95 17.93 20.17 10.78
C PRO A 95 16.62 19.40 10.98
N TYR A 96 16.40 18.34 10.24
CA TYR A 96 15.20 17.47 10.33
C TYR A 96 15.45 16.19 11.13
N TYR A 97 16.64 16.00 11.71
CA TYR A 97 17.03 14.72 12.31
C TYR A 97 16.09 14.31 13.46
N ASP A 98 15.84 15.19 14.41
CA ASP A 98 15.02 14.90 15.59
C ASP A 98 13.57 14.59 15.22
N GLU A 99 12.98 15.38 14.32
CA GLU A 99 11.60 15.14 13.84
C GLU A 99 11.51 13.82 13.06
N TYR A 100 12.52 13.53 12.23
CA TYR A 100 12.59 12.25 11.50
C TYR A 100 12.67 11.07 12.48
N ILE A 101 13.54 11.12 13.48
CA ILE A 101 13.71 10.04 14.46
C ILE A 101 12.41 9.83 15.25
N ASN A 102 11.72 10.89 15.67
CA ASN A 102 10.44 10.77 16.36
C ASN A 102 9.39 10.06 15.51
N VAL A 103 9.24 10.46 14.25
CA VAL A 103 8.31 9.80 13.32
C VAL A 103 8.68 8.33 13.11
N ILE A 104 9.96 8.02 12.90
CA ILE A 104 10.43 6.65 12.69
C ILE A 104 10.19 5.76 13.91
N ASN A 105 10.47 6.26 15.10
CA ASN A 105 10.22 5.52 16.34
C ASN A 105 8.72 5.25 16.53
N SER A 106 7.86 6.22 16.24
CA SER A 106 6.40 6.03 16.25
C SER A 106 5.96 4.95 15.28
N VAL A 107 6.49 4.96 14.05
CA VAL A 107 6.19 3.93 13.03
C VAL A 107 6.69 2.55 13.47
N ASN A 108 7.93 2.44 13.94
CA ASN A 108 8.52 1.17 14.37
C ASN A 108 7.72 0.56 15.53
N SER A 109 7.35 1.35 16.52
CA SER A 109 6.52 0.90 17.65
C SER A 109 5.17 0.36 17.17
N LYS A 110 4.51 1.01 16.22
CA LYS A 110 3.25 0.53 15.64
C LYS A 110 3.43 -0.80 14.90
N MET A 111 4.55 -0.98 14.21
CA MET A 111 4.86 -2.21 13.49
C MET A 111 5.20 -3.38 14.42
N GLU A 112 5.92 -3.14 15.51
CA GLU A 112 6.21 -4.15 16.55
C GLU A 112 4.93 -4.71 17.18
N HIS A 113 3.93 -3.85 17.37
CA HIS A 113 2.61 -4.21 17.89
C HIS A 113 1.59 -4.48 16.76
N GLY A 114 2.05 -4.55 15.52
CA GLY A 114 1.25 -4.78 14.35
C GLY A 114 0.54 -6.14 14.34
N ARG A 115 -0.37 -6.31 13.40
CA ARG A 115 -1.17 -7.53 13.24
C ARG A 115 -0.33 -8.67 12.65
N ASP A 116 -0.86 -9.88 12.71
CA ASP A 116 -0.22 -11.06 12.13
C ASP A 116 -0.30 -11.02 10.58
N PRO A 117 0.82 -11.09 9.86
CA PRO A 117 0.85 -11.15 8.38
C PRO A 117 0.02 -12.31 7.78
N ASN A 118 -0.24 -13.38 8.52
CA ASN A 118 -1.08 -14.49 8.06
C ASN A 118 -2.50 -14.03 7.66
N GLU A 119 -3.01 -12.96 8.23
CA GLU A 119 -4.29 -12.37 7.80
C GLU A 119 -4.30 -11.96 6.32
N ILE A 120 -3.16 -11.48 5.82
CA ILE A 120 -3.02 -11.12 4.40
C ILE A 120 -3.03 -12.38 3.53
N ALA A 121 -2.33 -13.44 3.94
CA ALA A 121 -2.32 -14.72 3.22
C ALA A 121 -3.72 -15.34 3.15
N GLU A 122 -4.47 -15.31 4.25
CA GLU A 122 -5.87 -15.77 4.27
C GLU A 122 -6.76 -14.93 3.34
N LEU A 123 -6.56 -13.60 3.31
CA LEU A 123 -7.31 -12.73 2.41
C LEU A 123 -6.98 -13.03 0.94
N VAL A 124 -5.70 -13.24 0.60
CA VAL A 124 -5.27 -13.65 -0.73
C VAL A 124 -5.96 -14.93 -1.14
N SER A 125 -5.98 -15.96 -0.28
CA SER A 125 -6.68 -17.23 -0.52
C SER A 125 -8.17 -17.03 -0.79
N LYS A 126 -8.83 -16.16 -0.02
CA LYS A 126 -10.25 -15.82 -0.22
C LYS A 126 -10.48 -15.08 -1.55
N ILE A 127 -9.57 -14.20 -1.95
CA ILE A 127 -9.68 -13.44 -3.20
C ILE A 127 -9.50 -14.35 -4.42
N ILE A 128 -8.55 -15.28 -4.39
CA ILE A 128 -8.30 -16.26 -5.47
C ILE A 128 -9.57 -17.06 -5.80
N ASN A 129 -10.39 -17.36 -4.80
CA ASN A 129 -11.62 -18.15 -4.95
C ASN A 129 -12.86 -17.28 -5.22
N LYS A 130 -12.71 -15.95 -5.36
CA LYS A 130 -13.84 -15.03 -5.52
C LYS A 130 -14.11 -14.73 -6.99
N LYS A 131 -15.36 -14.92 -7.42
CA LYS A 131 -15.78 -14.71 -8.82
C LYS A 131 -15.64 -13.26 -9.32
N ASN A 132 -15.91 -12.28 -8.45
CA ASN A 132 -15.82 -10.85 -8.75
C ASN A 132 -15.15 -10.15 -7.56
N PRO A 133 -13.81 -10.12 -7.48
CA PRO A 133 -13.13 -9.44 -6.41
C PRO A 133 -13.28 -7.92 -6.54
N LYS A 134 -13.21 -7.20 -5.41
CA LYS A 134 -13.11 -5.74 -5.43
C LYS A 134 -11.72 -5.33 -5.93
N ILE A 135 -11.59 -4.14 -6.50
CA ILE A 135 -10.29 -3.61 -6.94
C ILE A 135 -9.38 -3.37 -5.73
N ASN A 136 -9.92 -2.80 -4.65
CA ASN A 136 -9.15 -2.42 -3.47
C ASN A 136 -9.67 -3.08 -2.19
N TYR A 137 -8.77 -3.66 -1.40
CA TYR A 137 -9.00 -4.20 -0.06
C TYR A 137 -8.08 -3.49 0.93
N LEU A 138 -8.65 -2.65 1.80
CA LEU A 138 -7.93 -2.07 2.92
C LEU A 138 -8.00 -3.03 4.11
N VAL A 139 -6.85 -3.40 4.64
CA VAL A 139 -6.72 -4.42 5.68
C VAL A 139 -5.94 -3.86 6.86
N GLY A 140 -6.50 -4.01 8.04
CA GLY A 140 -5.92 -3.47 9.26
C GLY A 140 -6.98 -3.27 10.33
N GLY A 141 -6.73 -2.39 11.27
CA GLY A 141 -7.63 -1.99 12.33
C GLY A 141 -8.79 -1.10 11.84
N PHE A 142 -9.44 -0.48 12.78
CA PHE A 142 -10.60 0.35 12.49
C PHE A 142 -10.24 1.67 11.76
N LEU A 143 -9.13 2.29 12.11
CA LEU A 143 -8.68 3.55 11.51
C LEU A 143 -8.25 3.34 10.07
N GLU A 144 -7.49 2.28 9.79
CA GLU A 144 -7.00 1.94 8.46
C GLU A 144 -8.13 1.68 7.48
N LYS A 145 -9.17 0.99 7.92
CA LYS A 145 -10.37 0.74 7.09
C LYS A 145 -11.15 2.01 6.76
N LYS A 146 -11.02 3.06 7.57
CA LYS A 146 -11.70 4.34 7.37
C LYS A 146 -10.87 5.38 6.60
N ILE A 147 -9.65 5.06 6.21
CA ILE A 147 -8.77 6.01 5.52
C ILE A 147 -9.35 6.48 4.18
N THR A 148 -10.19 5.66 3.54
CA THR A 148 -10.94 6.05 2.33
C THR A 148 -11.94 7.17 2.57
N LEU A 149 -12.33 7.41 3.82
CA LEU A 149 -13.20 8.54 4.19
C LEU A 149 -12.44 9.88 4.22
N LYS A 150 -11.12 9.86 3.93
CA LYS A 150 -10.29 11.08 3.85
C LYS A 150 -10.95 12.17 3.01
N SER A 151 -11.55 11.81 1.89
CA SER A 151 -12.23 12.75 0.97
C SER A 151 -13.45 13.44 1.56
N LEU A 152 -13.97 12.96 2.69
CA LEU A 152 -15.10 13.59 3.41
C LEU A 152 -14.62 14.68 4.39
N PHE A 153 -13.33 14.82 4.62
CA PHE A 153 -12.76 15.81 5.53
C PHE A 153 -11.99 16.88 4.76
N PRO A 154 -12.06 18.15 5.17
CA PRO A 154 -11.15 19.16 4.67
C PRO A 154 -9.69 18.77 4.89
N ASP A 155 -8.83 19.00 3.89
CA ASP A 155 -7.41 18.58 3.93
C ASP A 155 -6.69 19.01 5.20
N LYS A 156 -6.90 20.25 5.65
CA LYS A 156 -6.27 20.79 6.87
C LYS A 156 -6.67 20.03 8.14
N ILE A 157 -7.90 19.52 8.23
CA ILE A 157 -8.37 18.73 9.36
C ILE A 157 -7.69 17.35 9.31
N PHE A 158 -7.67 16.73 8.13
CA PHE A 158 -7.03 15.43 7.95
C PHE A 158 -5.51 15.49 8.26
N GLN A 159 -4.81 16.53 7.80
CA GLN A 159 -3.41 16.75 8.12
C GLN A 159 -3.16 16.86 9.63
N LYS A 160 -4.00 17.59 10.37
CA LYS A 160 -3.90 17.66 11.85
C LYS A 160 -4.05 16.30 12.52
N ILE A 161 -4.97 15.45 12.00
CA ILE A 161 -5.15 14.09 12.51
C ILE A 161 -3.88 13.26 12.28
N ILE A 162 -3.31 13.31 11.07
CA ILE A 162 -2.07 12.60 10.76
C ILE A 162 -0.91 13.09 11.62
N MET A 163 -0.72 14.41 11.76
CA MET A 163 0.32 14.96 12.64
C MET A 163 0.19 14.45 14.08
N LYS A 164 -1.03 14.40 14.63
CA LYS A 164 -1.27 13.88 15.98
C LYS A 164 -1.01 12.38 16.14
N LEU A 165 -1.08 11.62 15.06
CA LEU A 165 -0.83 10.17 15.07
C LEU A 165 0.66 9.82 14.98
N TYR A 166 1.51 10.74 14.50
CA TYR A 166 2.92 10.49 14.22
C TYR A 166 3.88 11.45 14.96
N ASN A 167 3.38 12.38 15.74
CA ASN A 167 4.10 13.16 16.76
C ASN A 167 3.75 12.62 18.15
#